data_1eeebc73caf8e17593dea6a2b123ed90
#
_entry.id   1eeebc73caf8e17593dea6a2b123ed90
#
_cell.length_a   1.000
_cell.length_b   1.000
_cell.length_c   1.000
_cell.angle_alpha   90.00
_cell.angle_beta   90.00
_cell.angle_gamma   90.00
#
_symmetry.space_group_name_H-M   'P 1'
#
loop_
_entity.id
_entity.type
_entity.pdbx_description
1 polymer ?
#
loop_
_entity_poly.entity_id
_entity_poly.type
_entity_poly.pdbx_seq_one_letter_code
_entity_poly.pdbx_strand_id
1 'polypeptide(L)'
;MEASRPGAARAAVNLVAPDALPTFDQVNAGAVKFLTGAASAASKARKEMVVLALIRMASADPDAAALQLDSKWGPMLSPEERNWLWGHIGRQAANKLSPQAVGYFANVTKNSDLTDDMLGWKVRAALRMGQWKDVAAAIEGMSDEGRQDPAWVYWKARALMAKGGDRRTEEARELLQGIAGTRGFYELLALEDLGQRAQVATEPAPLTPEEKTAARTNPSLQRALYAIGMGLRPEGVREWNYATNLHDKGGMDDRSLLAAADLACQREIYDRCINTSERTKGVIDAKQRFPMPFHDTVLRKSQDIGLDPAYVYGLI
;
A
#
# COMPACT_ATOMS: atom_id res chain seq x y z
N MET A 1 -5.48 16.98 7.05
CA MET A 1 -6.48 17.16 5.97
C MET A 1 -6.43 15.98 5.01
N GLU A 2 -5.31 15.69 4.36
CA GLU A 2 -5.13 14.51 3.47
C GLU A 2 -5.52 13.18 4.13
N ALA A 3 -5.16 12.99 5.40
CA ALA A 3 -5.49 11.79 6.17
C ALA A 3 -6.93 11.79 6.73
N SER A 4 -7.81 12.64 6.23
CA SER A 4 -9.21 12.78 6.68
C SER A 4 -9.37 13.03 8.19
N ARG A 5 -8.41 13.71 8.82
CA ARG A 5 -8.40 14.04 10.24
C ARG A 5 -8.51 15.57 10.48
N PRO A 6 -9.66 16.19 10.20
CA PRO A 6 -9.80 17.66 10.26
C PRO A 6 -9.60 18.21 11.67
N GLY A 7 -10.00 17.49 12.73
CA GLY A 7 -9.80 17.92 14.11
C GLY A 7 -8.31 17.99 14.49
N ALA A 8 -7.52 16.98 14.13
CA ALA A 8 -6.07 16.99 14.36
C ALA A 8 -5.38 18.09 13.54
N ALA A 9 -5.80 18.30 12.28
CA ALA A 9 -5.29 19.38 11.46
C ALA A 9 -5.59 20.75 12.06
N ARG A 10 -6.81 20.96 12.57
CA ARG A 10 -7.20 22.20 13.24
C ARG A 10 -6.36 22.47 14.51
N ALA A 11 -6.12 21.44 15.30
CA ALA A 11 -5.27 21.55 16.48
C ALA A 11 -3.82 21.93 16.10
N ALA A 12 -3.27 21.33 15.06
CA ALA A 12 -1.95 21.67 14.55
C ALA A 12 -1.87 23.12 14.04
N VAL A 13 -2.86 23.59 13.27
CA VAL A 13 -2.93 24.99 12.80
C VAL A 13 -3.00 25.93 13.98
N ASN A 14 -3.81 25.63 15.00
CA ASN A 14 -3.91 26.46 16.21
C ASN A 14 -2.58 26.61 16.96
N LEU A 15 -1.75 25.55 16.92
CA LEU A 15 -0.44 25.55 17.59
C LEU A 15 0.62 26.32 16.79
N VAL A 16 0.64 26.15 15.47
CA VAL A 16 1.72 26.65 14.60
C VAL A 16 1.43 28.01 13.98
N ALA A 17 0.17 28.28 13.66
CA ALA A 17 -0.28 29.49 12.98
C ALA A 17 -1.71 29.87 13.40
N PRO A 18 -1.95 30.30 14.64
CA PRO A 18 -3.30 30.58 15.18
C PRO A 18 -4.07 31.60 14.34
N ASP A 19 -3.38 32.58 13.75
CA ASP A 19 -3.99 33.59 12.88
C ASP A 19 -4.58 33.02 11.57
N ALA A 20 -4.15 31.81 11.16
CA ALA A 20 -4.68 31.12 10.00
C ALA A 20 -5.96 30.31 10.29
N LEU A 21 -6.34 30.16 11.57
CA LEU A 21 -7.50 29.35 11.99
C LEU A 21 -8.81 29.74 11.31
N PRO A 22 -9.19 31.04 11.23
CA PRO A 22 -10.42 31.43 10.55
C PRO A 22 -10.45 31.01 9.07
N THR A 23 -9.30 31.12 8.39
CA THR A 23 -9.16 30.69 6.98
C THR A 23 -9.21 29.17 6.86
N PHE A 24 -8.57 28.44 7.79
CA PHE A 24 -8.66 26.97 7.85
C PHE A 24 -10.11 26.51 8.06
N ASP A 25 -10.85 27.13 8.96
CA ASP A 25 -12.25 26.80 9.22
C ASP A 25 -13.14 27.08 7.99
N GLN A 26 -12.86 28.12 7.20
CA GLN A 26 -13.52 28.40 5.92
C GLN A 26 -13.23 27.28 4.89
N VAL A 27 -11.97 26.86 4.75
CA VAL A 27 -11.59 25.74 3.86
C VAL A 27 -12.25 24.44 4.31
N ASN A 28 -12.30 24.20 5.62
CA ASN A 28 -12.92 23.01 6.17
C ASN A 28 -14.45 22.99 5.98
N ALA A 29 -15.10 24.14 6.07
CA ALA A 29 -16.54 24.29 5.84
C ALA A 29 -16.91 24.14 4.34
N GLY A 30 -16.06 24.61 3.41
CA GLY A 30 -16.35 24.52 1.99
C GLY A 30 -15.18 24.95 1.10
N ALA A 31 -14.35 24.00 0.70
CA ALA A 31 -13.18 24.24 -0.16
C ALA A 31 -13.55 24.92 -1.50
N VAL A 32 -14.64 24.48 -2.12
CA VAL A 32 -15.13 25.05 -3.39
C VAL A 32 -15.46 26.54 -3.22
N LYS A 33 -16.23 26.89 -2.21
CA LYS A 33 -16.61 28.28 -1.91
C LYS A 33 -15.38 29.15 -1.61
N PHE A 34 -14.40 28.59 -0.91
CA PHE A 34 -13.14 29.28 -0.63
C PHE A 34 -12.35 29.58 -1.91
N LEU A 35 -12.24 28.59 -2.82
CA LEU A 35 -11.49 28.70 -4.08
C LEU A 35 -12.18 29.60 -5.13
N THR A 36 -13.50 29.73 -5.09
CA THR A 36 -14.25 30.64 -6.00
C THR A 36 -14.14 32.11 -5.61
N GLY A 37 -13.75 32.44 -4.37
CA GLY A 37 -13.50 33.80 -3.92
C GLY A 37 -12.35 34.50 -4.65
N ALA A 38 -12.06 35.76 -4.26
CA ALA A 38 -10.98 36.53 -4.86
C ALA A 38 -9.63 35.81 -4.72
N ALA A 39 -8.89 35.72 -5.83
CA ALA A 39 -7.58 35.06 -5.85
C ALA A 39 -6.57 35.93 -5.09
N SER A 40 -6.08 35.44 -3.98
CA SER A 40 -5.01 36.04 -3.20
C SER A 40 -4.20 34.96 -2.51
N ALA A 41 -2.90 34.95 -2.72
CA ALA A 41 -1.92 34.13 -2.02
C ALA A 41 -0.87 35.05 -1.33
N ALA A 42 -1.31 36.16 -0.78
CA ALA A 42 -0.47 37.23 -0.28
C ALA A 42 0.41 36.85 0.94
N SER A 43 0.04 35.82 1.68
CA SER A 43 0.84 35.30 2.79
C SER A 43 1.10 33.79 2.61
N LYS A 44 2.18 33.29 3.22
CA LYS A 44 2.51 31.84 3.23
C LYS A 44 1.33 31.01 3.76
N ALA A 45 0.76 31.41 4.89
CA ALA A 45 -0.37 30.72 5.49
C ALA A 45 -1.59 30.66 4.54
N ARG A 46 -1.91 31.75 3.85
CA ARG A 46 -3.03 31.77 2.88
C ARG A 46 -2.74 30.88 1.68
N LYS A 47 -1.49 30.87 1.18
CA LYS A 47 -1.07 29.99 0.09
C LYS A 47 -1.23 28.51 0.47
N GLU A 48 -0.81 28.13 1.66
CA GLU A 48 -1.00 26.77 2.16
C GLU A 48 -2.49 26.40 2.29
N MET A 49 -3.35 27.34 2.70
CA MET A 49 -4.80 27.11 2.72
C MET A 49 -5.37 26.91 1.30
N VAL A 50 -4.83 27.57 0.28
CA VAL A 50 -5.21 27.34 -1.13
C VAL A 50 -4.81 25.93 -1.56
N VAL A 51 -3.59 25.48 -1.24
CA VAL A 51 -3.12 24.12 -1.50
C VAL A 51 -4.04 23.09 -0.85
N LEU A 52 -4.34 23.27 0.44
CA LEU A 52 -5.25 22.38 1.17
C LEU A 52 -6.67 22.36 0.59
N ALA A 53 -7.17 23.52 0.16
CA ALA A 53 -8.49 23.60 -0.48
C ALA A 53 -8.54 22.87 -1.82
N LEU A 54 -7.50 22.99 -2.64
CA LEU A 54 -7.38 22.26 -3.90
C LEU A 54 -7.26 20.75 -3.70
N ILE A 55 -6.51 20.29 -2.70
CA ILE A 55 -6.44 18.86 -2.31
C ILE A 55 -7.83 18.34 -1.92
N ARG A 56 -8.57 19.08 -1.10
CA ARG A 56 -9.94 18.69 -0.73
C ARG A 56 -10.89 18.67 -1.91
N MET A 57 -10.79 19.65 -2.79
CA MET A 57 -11.58 19.70 -4.00
C MET A 57 -11.28 18.50 -4.90
N ALA A 58 -9.99 18.17 -5.09
CA ALA A 58 -9.55 17.05 -5.91
C ALA A 58 -10.09 15.70 -5.39
N SER A 59 -10.26 15.53 -4.07
CA SER A 59 -10.82 14.31 -3.50
C SER A 59 -12.28 14.07 -3.93
N ALA A 60 -13.05 15.14 -4.06
CA ALA A 60 -14.45 15.08 -4.51
C ALA A 60 -14.53 15.10 -6.06
N ASP A 61 -13.89 16.10 -6.66
CA ASP A 61 -13.92 16.37 -8.11
C ASP A 61 -12.51 16.77 -8.60
N PRO A 62 -11.73 15.81 -9.13
CA PRO A 62 -10.41 16.08 -9.64
C PRO A 62 -10.41 16.99 -10.87
N ASP A 63 -11.44 16.93 -11.72
CA ASP A 63 -11.53 17.74 -12.94
C ASP A 63 -11.77 19.21 -12.62
N ALA A 64 -12.66 19.48 -11.65
CA ALA A 64 -12.87 20.83 -11.16
C ALA A 64 -11.63 21.40 -10.44
N ALA A 65 -10.91 20.56 -9.68
CA ALA A 65 -9.66 20.98 -9.05
C ALA A 65 -8.57 21.30 -10.08
N ALA A 66 -8.45 20.50 -11.14
CA ALA A 66 -7.53 20.72 -12.25
C ALA A 66 -7.81 22.07 -12.93
N LEU A 67 -9.09 22.36 -13.23
CA LEU A 67 -9.50 23.62 -13.82
C LEU A 67 -9.13 24.83 -12.94
N GLN A 68 -9.37 24.72 -11.63
CA GLN A 68 -9.01 25.80 -10.69
C GLN A 68 -7.50 25.98 -10.57
N LEU A 69 -6.73 24.91 -10.57
CA LEU A 69 -5.27 24.96 -10.53
C LEU A 69 -4.71 25.60 -11.79
N ASP A 70 -5.16 25.16 -12.96
CA ASP A 70 -4.64 25.62 -14.24
C ASP A 70 -5.01 27.08 -14.53
N SER A 71 -6.29 27.44 -14.39
CA SER A 71 -6.80 28.75 -14.82
C SER A 71 -6.59 29.88 -13.81
N LYS A 72 -6.47 29.57 -12.52
CA LYS A 72 -6.53 30.60 -11.48
C LYS A 72 -5.39 30.57 -10.48
N TRP A 73 -5.14 29.43 -9.85
CA TRP A 73 -4.26 29.35 -8.68
C TRP A 73 -2.81 29.00 -9.03
N GLY A 74 -2.57 28.27 -10.12
CA GLY A 74 -1.24 27.82 -10.54
C GLY A 74 -0.20 28.93 -10.65
N PRO A 75 -0.51 30.12 -11.24
CA PRO A 75 0.45 31.23 -11.34
C PRO A 75 0.96 31.76 -9.98
N MET A 76 0.21 31.53 -8.89
CA MET A 76 0.56 32.02 -7.55
C MET A 76 1.34 30.98 -6.72
N LEU A 77 1.51 29.78 -7.24
CA LEU A 77 2.13 28.64 -6.57
C LEU A 77 3.54 28.40 -7.11
N SER A 78 4.43 27.92 -6.26
CA SER A 78 5.76 27.48 -6.69
C SER A 78 5.67 26.25 -7.60
N PRO A 79 6.72 25.94 -8.39
CA PRO A 79 6.75 24.70 -9.20
C PRO A 79 6.52 23.44 -8.37
N GLU A 80 7.09 23.36 -7.17
CA GLU A 80 6.93 22.24 -6.25
C GLU A 80 5.48 22.10 -5.77
N GLU A 81 4.84 23.20 -5.36
CA GLU A 81 3.43 23.21 -4.94
C GLU A 81 2.50 22.81 -6.09
N ARG A 82 2.80 23.23 -7.32
CA ARG A 82 2.05 22.80 -8.51
C ARG A 82 2.24 21.32 -8.80
N ASN A 83 3.47 20.82 -8.74
CA ASN A 83 3.75 19.40 -8.93
C ASN A 83 3.01 18.55 -7.89
N TRP A 84 3.04 18.97 -6.64
CA TRP A 84 2.31 18.32 -5.54
C TRP A 84 0.80 18.26 -5.80
N LEU A 85 0.21 19.37 -6.24
CA LEU A 85 -1.22 19.43 -6.54
C LEU A 85 -1.59 18.59 -7.76
N TRP A 86 -0.81 18.64 -8.83
CA TRP A 86 -1.02 17.77 -9.98
C TRP A 86 -0.88 16.30 -9.63
N GLY A 87 0.05 15.96 -8.74
CA GLY A 87 0.19 14.62 -8.16
C GLY A 87 -1.07 14.17 -7.43
N HIS A 88 -1.64 15.04 -6.57
CA HIS A 88 -2.90 14.76 -5.87
C HIS A 88 -4.09 14.62 -6.83
N ILE A 89 -4.25 15.53 -7.78
CA ILE A 89 -5.32 15.48 -8.76
C ILE A 89 -5.21 14.20 -9.61
N GLY A 90 -4.02 13.92 -10.13
CA GLY A 90 -3.76 12.71 -10.91
C GLY A 90 -4.04 11.43 -10.12
N ARG A 91 -3.62 11.38 -8.86
CA ARG A 91 -3.89 10.26 -7.94
C ARG A 91 -5.39 10.03 -7.74
N GLN A 92 -6.16 11.09 -7.48
CA GLN A 92 -7.60 10.98 -7.28
C GLN A 92 -8.32 10.55 -8.56
N ALA A 93 -7.93 11.10 -9.71
CA ALA A 93 -8.46 10.70 -11.01
C ALA A 93 -8.11 9.22 -11.32
N ALA A 94 -6.85 8.79 -11.08
CA ALA A 94 -6.43 7.41 -11.30
C ALA A 94 -7.18 6.42 -10.40
N ASN A 95 -7.40 6.77 -9.13
CA ASN A 95 -8.18 5.95 -8.20
C ASN A 95 -9.65 5.79 -8.65
N LYS A 96 -10.21 6.82 -9.29
CA LYS A 96 -11.55 6.77 -9.91
C LYS A 96 -11.54 6.15 -11.32
N LEU A 97 -10.42 5.62 -11.76
CA LEU A 97 -10.21 5.02 -13.08
C LEU A 97 -10.47 6.00 -14.25
N SER A 98 -10.36 7.31 -13.99
CA SER A 98 -10.53 8.34 -15.02
C SER A 98 -9.43 8.26 -16.09
N PRO A 99 -9.78 8.33 -17.38
CA PRO A 99 -8.78 8.41 -18.46
C PRO A 99 -7.97 9.72 -18.41
N GLN A 100 -8.47 10.77 -17.77
CA GLN A 100 -7.79 12.06 -17.64
C GLN A 100 -6.57 12.01 -16.69
N ALA A 101 -6.46 10.96 -15.87
CA ALA A 101 -5.39 10.84 -14.86
C ALA A 101 -3.99 11.01 -15.47
N VAL A 102 -3.73 10.40 -16.62
CA VAL A 102 -2.43 10.53 -17.31
C VAL A 102 -2.16 11.98 -17.72
N GLY A 103 -3.17 12.69 -18.22
CA GLY A 103 -3.06 14.11 -18.59
C GLY A 103 -2.73 14.97 -17.37
N TYR A 104 -3.34 14.71 -16.23
CA TYR A 104 -3.01 15.44 -15.00
C TYR A 104 -1.59 15.17 -14.51
N PHE A 105 -1.16 13.92 -14.52
CA PHE A 105 0.22 13.59 -14.18
C PHE A 105 1.25 14.12 -15.18
N ALA A 106 0.88 14.39 -16.44
CA ALA A 106 1.76 14.97 -17.44
C ALA A 106 2.15 16.43 -17.10
N ASN A 107 1.34 17.14 -16.29
CA ASN A 107 1.68 18.48 -15.80
C ASN A 107 2.76 18.48 -14.70
N VAL A 108 3.12 17.34 -14.16
CA VAL A 108 4.20 17.19 -13.16
C VAL A 108 5.55 17.29 -13.88
N THR A 109 6.28 18.36 -13.63
CA THR A 109 7.57 18.63 -14.26
C THR A 109 8.75 17.93 -13.58
N LYS A 110 8.59 17.55 -12.30
CA LYS A 110 9.62 16.91 -11.50
C LYS A 110 9.01 15.83 -10.60
N ASN A 111 9.29 14.58 -10.91
CA ASN A 111 8.73 13.42 -10.19
C ASN A 111 9.18 13.36 -8.72
N SER A 112 10.39 13.81 -8.37
CA SER A 112 10.89 13.83 -6.99
C SER A 112 10.14 14.80 -6.05
N ASP A 113 9.24 15.61 -6.57
CA ASP A 113 8.33 16.43 -5.75
C ASP A 113 7.08 15.64 -5.31
N LEU A 114 6.92 14.39 -5.78
CA LEU A 114 5.81 13.50 -5.45
C LEU A 114 6.23 12.45 -4.43
N THR A 115 5.26 11.91 -3.70
CA THR A 115 5.46 10.72 -2.86
C THR A 115 5.47 9.45 -3.70
N ASP A 116 6.03 8.37 -3.16
CA ASP A 116 6.00 7.03 -3.79
C ASP A 116 4.57 6.55 -4.04
N ASP A 117 3.61 6.88 -3.15
CA ASP A 117 2.19 6.57 -3.37
C ASP A 117 1.64 7.29 -4.60
N MET A 118 1.91 8.59 -4.78
CA MET A 118 1.49 9.34 -5.96
C MET A 118 2.14 8.80 -7.23
N LEU A 119 3.44 8.48 -7.17
CA LEU A 119 4.17 7.88 -8.28
C LEU A 119 3.65 6.48 -8.62
N GLY A 120 3.30 5.69 -7.62
CA GLY A 120 2.63 4.41 -7.82
C GLY A 120 1.29 4.54 -8.55
N TRP A 121 0.50 5.57 -8.25
CA TRP A 121 -0.72 5.86 -9.00
C TRP A 121 -0.44 6.38 -10.42
N LYS A 122 0.63 7.16 -10.61
CA LYS A 122 1.11 7.57 -11.94
C LYS A 122 1.50 6.35 -12.79
N VAL A 123 2.22 5.38 -12.20
CA VAL A 123 2.54 4.11 -12.86
C VAL A 123 1.27 3.37 -13.28
N ARG A 124 0.29 3.20 -12.37
CA ARG A 124 -0.96 2.50 -12.67
C ARG A 124 -1.76 3.18 -13.77
N ALA A 125 -1.81 4.52 -13.77
CA ALA A 125 -2.46 5.28 -14.84
C ALA A 125 -1.75 5.06 -16.19
N ALA A 126 -0.42 5.14 -16.23
CA ALA A 126 0.39 4.92 -17.42
C ALA A 126 0.27 3.47 -17.96
N LEU A 127 0.25 2.47 -17.07
CA LEU A 127 0.05 1.05 -17.42
C LEU A 127 -1.29 0.83 -18.14
N ARG A 128 -2.37 1.41 -17.64
CA ARG A 128 -3.70 1.31 -18.26
C ARG A 128 -3.74 1.86 -19.67
N MET A 129 -2.87 2.82 -19.99
CA MET A 129 -2.77 3.46 -21.30
C MET A 129 -1.64 2.88 -22.17
N GLY A 130 -0.90 1.88 -21.67
CA GLY A 130 0.23 1.28 -22.37
C GLY A 130 1.44 2.21 -22.55
N GLN A 131 1.56 3.26 -21.72
CA GLN A 131 2.60 4.28 -21.82
C GLN A 131 3.87 3.87 -21.09
N TRP A 132 4.59 2.90 -21.63
CA TRP A 132 5.76 2.27 -21.02
C TRP A 132 6.90 3.25 -20.66
N LYS A 133 7.04 4.35 -21.42
CA LYS A 133 8.03 5.40 -21.10
C LYS A 133 7.70 6.09 -19.78
N ASP A 134 6.43 6.39 -19.56
CA ASP A 134 5.97 7.09 -18.36
C ASP A 134 5.96 6.16 -17.15
N VAL A 135 5.69 4.85 -17.35
CA VAL A 135 5.88 3.81 -16.33
C VAL A 135 7.31 3.84 -15.80
N ALA A 136 8.30 3.74 -16.68
CA ALA A 136 9.72 3.75 -16.28
C ALA A 136 10.10 5.06 -15.57
N ALA A 137 9.72 6.21 -16.14
CA ALA A 137 10.05 7.52 -15.58
C ALA A 137 9.42 7.77 -14.20
N ALA A 138 8.21 7.25 -13.96
CA ALA A 138 7.56 7.36 -12.66
C ALA A 138 8.24 6.48 -11.60
N ILE A 139 8.62 5.24 -11.96
CA ILE A 139 9.35 4.34 -11.05
C ILE A 139 10.73 4.91 -10.71
N GLU A 140 11.45 5.46 -11.69
CA GLU A 140 12.76 6.11 -11.46
C GLU A 140 12.68 7.32 -10.53
N GLY A 141 11.52 7.98 -10.47
CA GLY A 141 11.27 9.09 -9.56
C GLY A 141 11.01 8.71 -8.10
N MET A 142 10.78 7.43 -7.81
CA MET A 142 10.53 6.93 -6.46
C MET A 142 11.78 6.96 -5.58
N SER A 143 11.58 6.89 -4.27
CA SER A 143 12.66 6.71 -3.29
C SER A 143 13.45 5.42 -3.55
N ASP A 144 14.63 5.30 -2.95
CA ASP A 144 15.43 4.07 -3.05
C ASP A 144 14.68 2.86 -2.50
N GLU A 145 13.94 3.03 -1.41
CA GLU A 145 13.10 2.00 -0.82
C GLU A 145 11.92 1.65 -1.75
N GLY A 146 11.23 2.65 -2.28
CA GLY A 146 10.12 2.46 -3.22
C GLY A 146 10.54 1.68 -4.46
N ARG A 147 11.70 2.01 -5.05
CA ARG A 147 12.21 1.30 -6.24
C ARG A 147 12.56 -0.16 -6.01
N GLN A 148 12.76 -0.58 -4.75
CA GLN A 148 13.05 -1.97 -4.38
C GLN A 148 11.79 -2.81 -4.14
N ASP A 149 10.61 -2.20 -4.09
CA ASP A 149 9.35 -2.94 -3.97
C ASP A 149 9.17 -3.87 -5.19
N PRO A 150 8.92 -5.16 -4.97
CA PRO A 150 8.79 -6.15 -6.05
C PRO A 150 7.79 -5.76 -7.14
N ALA A 151 6.71 -5.04 -6.79
CA ALA A 151 5.75 -4.56 -7.77
C ALA A 151 6.40 -3.58 -8.76
N TRP A 152 7.19 -2.63 -8.27
CA TRP A 152 7.80 -1.64 -9.14
C TRP A 152 9.01 -2.19 -9.89
N VAL A 153 9.77 -3.11 -9.28
CA VAL A 153 10.84 -3.85 -9.98
C VAL A 153 10.25 -4.64 -11.15
N TYR A 154 9.17 -5.37 -10.94
CA TYR A 154 8.48 -6.11 -11.98
C TYR A 154 8.03 -5.20 -13.14
N TRP A 155 7.32 -4.12 -12.85
CA TRP A 155 6.82 -3.22 -13.88
C TRP A 155 7.94 -2.45 -14.59
N LYS A 156 9.08 -2.17 -13.93
CA LYS A 156 10.28 -1.63 -14.57
C LYS A 156 10.84 -2.63 -15.59
N ALA A 157 10.97 -3.90 -15.22
CA ALA A 157 11.41 -4.96 -16.13
C ALA A 157 10.49 -5.06 -17.36
N ARG A 158 9.15 -5.06 -17.15
CA ARG A 158 8.18 -5.07 -18.25
C ARG A 158 8.30 -3.84 -19.15
N ALA A 159 8.57 -2.67 -18.60
CA ALA A 159 8.77 -1.44 -19.38
C ALA A 159 10.05 -1.48 -20.20
N LEU A 160 11.13 -2.10 -19.69
CA LEU A 160 12.36 -2.34 -20.44
C LEU A 160 12.13 -3.30 -21.61
N MET A 161 11.43 -4.41 -21.37
CA MET A 161 11.07 -5.39 -22.41
C MET A 161 10.22 -4.74 -23.52
N ALA A 162 9.24 -3.91 -23.14
CA ALA A 162 8.38 -3.22 -24.08
C ALA A 162 9.13 -2.24 -24.99
N LYS A 163 10.24 -1.67 -24.52
CA LYS A 163 11.14 -0.82 -25.32
C LYS A 163 12.02 -1.62 -26.30
N GLY A 164 12.22 -2.91 -26.04
CA GLY A 164 12.99 -3.83 -26.86
C GLY A 164 14.50 -3.56 -26.86
N GLY A 165 15.24 -4.48 -27.51
CA GLY A 165 16.70 -4.47 -27.64
C GLY A 165 17.41 -5.36 -26.61
N ASP A 166 18.45 -6.07 -27.06
CA ASP A 166 19.10 -7.14 -26.28
C ASP A 166 19.58 -6.69 -24.89
N ARG A 167 20.23 -5.54 -24.81
CA ARG A 167 20.71 -5.00 -23.55
C ARG A 167 19.57 -4.76 -22.53
N ARG A 168 18.43 -4.21 -23.00
CA ARG A 168 17.30 -3.94 -22.10
C ARG A 168 16.58 -5.22 -21.69
N THR A 169 16.55 -6.18 -22.58
CA THR A 169 15.99 -7.51 -22.29
C THR A 169 16.82 -8.22 -21.22
N GLU A 170 18.15 -8.11 -21.29
CA GLU A 170 19.03 -8.69 -20.26
C GLU A 170 18.88 -7.96 -18.93
N GLU A 171 18.88 -6.61 -18.90
CA GLU A 171 18.62 -5.82 -17.69
C GLU A 171 17.26 -6.17 -17.06
N ALA A 172 16.23 -6.35 -17.89
CA ALA A 172 14.92 -6.79 -17.42
C ALA A 172 14.96 -8.18 -16.79
N ARG A 173 15.70 -9.11 -17.39
CA ARG A 173 15.88 -10.46 -16.86
C ARG A 173 16.60 -10.45 -15.50
N GLU A 174 17.66 -9.64 -15.36
CA GLU A 174 18.36 -9.45 -14.07
C GLU A 174 17.42 -8.91 -12.98
N LEU A 175 16.59 -7.92 -13.31
CA LEU A 175 15.60 -7.37 -12.40
C LEU A 175 14.60 -8.44 -11.95
N LEU A 176 14.04 -9.20 -12.89
CA LEU A 176 13.09 -10.28 -12.57
C LEU A 176 13.76 -11.37 -11.74
N GLN A 177 15.01 -11.77 -12.06
CA GLN A 177 15.76 -12.76 -11.29
C GLN A 177 16.01 -12.29 -9.85
N GLY A 178 16.22 -10.98 -9.67
CA GLY A 178 16.43 -10.38 -8.34
C GLY A 178 15.22 -10.44 -7.41
N ILE A 179 14.01 -10.51 -7.96
CA ILE A 179 12.77 -10.60 -7.17
C ILE A 179 12.09 -11.96 -7.25
N ALA A 180 12.51 -12.84 -8.16
CA ALA A 180 11.87 -14.14 -8.37
C ALA A 180 11.78 -14.95 -7.07
N GLY A 181 10.58 -15.40 -6.71
CA GLY A 181 10.34 -16.09 -5.45
C GLY A 181 8.88 -16.50 -5.25
N THR A 182 8.58 -17.04 -4.07
CA THR A 182 7.25 -17.56 -3.73
C THR A 182 6.55 -16.76 -2.62
N ARG A 183 7.06 -15.57 -2.28
CA ARG A 183 6.56 -14.79 -1.14
C ARG A 183 5.38 -13.90 -1.50
N GLY A 184 5.33 -13.38 -2.72
CA GLY A 184 4.31 -12.45 -3.14
C GLY A 184 3.92 -12.63 -4.61
N PHE A 185 2.92 -11.84 -5.02
CA PHE A 185 2.33 -11.93 -6.35
C PHE A 185 3.34 -11.60 -7.47
N TYR A 186 4.09 -10.51 -7.32
CA TYR A 186 5.03 -10.08 -8.36
C TYR A 186 6.28 -10.95 -8.43
N GLU A 187 6.69 -11.57 -7.33
CA GLU A 187 7.75 -12.56 -7.28
C GLU A 187 7.36 -13.84 -8.04
N LEU A 188 6.10 -14.26 -7.90
CA LEU A 188 5.55 -15.39 -8.67
C LEU A 188 5.44 -15.07 -10.16
N LEU A 189 4.98 -13.85 -10.51
CA LEU A 189 4.96 -13.40 -11.91
C LEU A 189 6.37 -13.34 -12.51
N ALA A 190 7.37 -12.92 -11.72
CA ALA A 190 8.76 -12.91 -12.17
C ALA A 190 9.27 -14.33 -12.47
N LEU A 191 8.93 -15.33 -11.64
CA LEU A 191 9.24 -16.74 -11.94
C LEU A 191 8.59 -17.18 -13.26
N GLU A 192 7.32 -16.86 -13.48
CA GLU A 192 6.59 -17.20 -14.68
C GLU A 192 7.23 -16.57 -15.94
N ASP A 193 7.51 -15.26 -15.89
CA ASP A 193 8.16 -14.54 -17.00
C ASP A 193 9.58 -15.07 -17.32
N LEU A 194 10.27 -15.63 -16.31
CA LEU A 194 11.57 -16.29 -16.47
C LEU A 194 11.46 -17.74 -16.96
N GLY A 195 10.23 -18.28 -17.12
CA GLY A 195 9.99 -19.70 -17.45
C GLY A 195 10.36 -20.67 -16.32
N GLN A 196 10.47 -20.18 -15.09
CA GLN A 196 10.77 -20.96 -13.90
C GLN A 196 9.47 -21.39 -13.20
N ARG A 197 9.50 -22.56 -12.55
CA ARG A 197 8.37 -23.02 -11.77
C ARG A 197 8.52 -22.60 -10.29
N ALA A 198 7.43 -22.15 -9.70
CA ALA A 198 7.37 -21.95 -8.27
C ALA A 198 7.63 -23.29 -7.57
N GLN A 199 8.65 -23.35 -6.74
CA GLN A 199 8.91 -24.51 -5.89
C GLN A 199 8.24 -24.27 -4.55
N VAL A 200 7.49 -25.27 -4.08
CA VAL A 200 6.96 -25.24 -2.72
C VAL A 200 8.15 -25.18 -1.76
N ALA A 201 8.16 -24.21 -0.86
CA ALA A 201 9.22 -24.08 0.13
C ALA A 201 9.31 -25.36 0.95
N THR A 202 10.54 -25.78 1.30
CA THR A 202 10.77 -26.91 2.20
C THR A 202 10.06 -26.62 3.53
N GLU A 203 9.29 -27.59 4.03
CA GLU A 203 8.64 -27.45 5.34
C GLU A 203 9.69 -27.15 6.42
N PRO A 204 9.43 -26.18 7.30
CA PRO A 204 10.33 -25.91 8.42
C PRO A 204 10.39 -27.10 9.35
N ALA A 205 11.50 -27.22 10.09
CA ALA A 205 11.62 -28.24 11.12
C ALA A 205 10.42 -28.14 12.10
N PRO A 206 9.84 -29.27 12.53
CA PRO A 206 8.72 -29.27 13.46
C PRO A 206 8.99 -28.43 14.71
N LEU A 207 7.97 -27.78 15.22
CA LEU A 207 8.06 -27.02 16.47
C LEU A 207 8.28 -27.98 17.64
N THR A 208 9.25 -27.67 18.51
CA THR A 208 9.51 -28.43 19.71
C THR A 208 8.40 -28.23 20.77
N PRO A 209 8.27 -29.13 21.75
CA PRO A 209 7.34 -28.93 22.87
C PRO A 209 7.60 -27.64 23.65
N GLU A 210 8.88 -27.25 23.78
CA GLU A 210 9.32 -26.05 24.49
C GLU A 210 8.87 -24.80 23.74
N GLU A 211 9.05 -24.72 22.38
CA GLU A 211 8.61 -23.62 21.55
C GLU A 211 7.08 -23.45 21.61
N LYS A 212 6.34 -24.55 21.52
CA LYS A 212 4.87 -24.53 21.67
C LYS A 212 4.44 -24.09 23.07
N THR A 213 5.15 -24.52 24.10
CA THR A 213 4.88 -24.10 25.48
C THR A 213 5.17 -22.63 25.67
N ALA A 214 6.31 -22.11 25.15
CA ALA A 214 6.67 -20.71 25.22
C ALA A 214 5.58 -19.81 24.58
N ALA A 215 5.06 -20.19 23.41
CA ALA A 215 3.95 -19.46 22.79
C ALA A 215 2.67 -19.52 23.64
N ARG A 216 2.31 -20.71 24.18
CA ARG A 216 1.12 -20.90 25.01
C ARG A 216 1.18 -20.14 26.33
N THR A 217 2.35 -19.98 26.93
CA THR A 217 2.55 -19.32 28.22
C THR A 217 2.89 -17.85 28.09
N ASN A 218 3.06 -17.33 26.87
CA ASN A 218 3.34 -15.93 26.63
C ASN A 218 2.15 -15.05 27.11
N PRO A 219 2.34 -14.16 28.09
CA PRO A 219 1.22 -13.42 28.69
C PRO A 219 0.48 -12.51 27.70
N SER A 220 1.19 -11.92 26.73
CA SER A 220 0.59 -11.05 25.74
C SER A 220 -0.23 -11.84 24.72
N LEU A 221 0.27 -12.98 24.24
CA LEU A 221 -0.50 -13.86 23.34
C LEU A 221 -1.74 -14.41 24.05
N GLN A 222 -1.64 -14.77 25.34
CA GLN A 222 -2.80 -15.21 26.12
C GLN A 222 -3.85 -14.11 26.27
N ARG A 223 -3.45 -12.87 26.63
CA ARG A 223 -4.38 -11.74 26.71
C ARG A 223 -5.05 -11.45 25.36
N ALA A 224 -4.28 -11.52 24.28
CA ALA A 224 -4.80 -11.35 22.93
C ALA A 224 -5.89 -12.38 22.58
N LEU A 225 -5.60 -13.66 22.82
CA LEU A 225 -6.55 -14.76 22.59
C LEU A 225 -7.80 -14.64 23.47
N TYR A 226 -7.62 -14.27 24.74
CA TYR A 226 -8.73 -14.06 25.66
C TYR A 226 -9.63 -12.92 25.21
N ALA A 227 -9.05 -11.77 24.84
CA ALA A 227 -9.80 -10.63 24.31
C ALA A 227 -10.59 -11.00 23.04
N ILE A 228 -9.95 -11.72 22.10
CA ILE A 228 -10.64 -12.19 20.88
C ILE A 228 -11.81 -13.12 21.23
N GLY A 229 -11.61 -14.06 22.17
CA GLY A 229 -12.64 -14.99 22.62
C GLY A 229 -13.83 -14.31 23.32
N MET A 230 -13.60 -13.14 23.95
CA MET A 230 -14.66 -12.30 24.53
C MET A 230 -15.36 -11.39 23.51
N GLY A 231 -15.03 -11.45 22.24
CA GLY A 231 -15.57 -10.55 21.21
C GLY A 231 -14.86 -9.19 21.09
N LEU A 232 -13.82 -8.93 21.91
CA LEU A 232 -12.97 -7.73 21.85
C LEU A 232 -11.86 -7.91 20.81
N ARG A 233 -12.25 -8.24 19.58
CA ARG A 233 -11.31 -8.58 18.52
C ARG A 233 -10.30 -7.48 18.18
N PRO A 234 -10.70 -6.19 18.05
CA PRO A 234 -9.74 -5.11 17.76
C PRO A 234 -8.65 -4.97 18.84
N GLU A 235 -9.01 -5.11 20.10
CA GLU A 235 -8.10 -5.06 21.25
C GLU A 235 -7.14 -6.25 21.24
N GLY A 236 -7.68 -7.45 21.06
CA GLY A 236 -6.88 -8.67 20.98
C GLY A 236 -5.91 -8.68 19.81
N VAL A 237 -6.33 -8.19 18.65
CA VAL A 237 -5.45 -8.04 17.47
C VAL A 237 -4.32 -7.04 17.73
N ARG A 238 -4.58 -5.92 18.41
CA ARG A 238 -3.55 -4.95 18.80
C ARG A 238 -2.52 -5.56 19.76
N GLU A 239 -3.00 -6.28 20.79
CA GLU A 239 -2.12 -6.98 21.76
C GLU A 239 -1.27 -8.05 21.07
N TRP A 240 -1.86 -8.83 20.15
CA TRP A 240 -1.16 -9.84 19.36
C TRP A 240 -0.05 -9.20 18.51
N ASN A 241 -0.39 -8.15 17.78
CA ASN A 241 0.58 -7.45 16.95
C ASN A 241 1.69 -6.79 17.78
N TYR A 242 1.38 -6.27 18.95
CA TYR A 242 2.38 -5.76 19.88
C TYR A 242 3.35 -6.87 20.31
N ALA A 243 2.83 -8.01 20.78
CA ALA A 243 3.65 -9.13 21.21
C ALA A 243 4.58 -9.65 20.11
N THR A 244 4.07 -9.76 18.89
CA THR A 244 4.81 -10.38 17.78
C THR A 244 5.72 -9.41 17.03
N ASN A 245 5.45 -8.08 17.07
CA ASN A 245 6.14 -7.08 16.25
C ASN A 245 6.99 -6.09 17.04
N LEU A 246 6.50 -5.63 18.20
CA LEU A 246 6.96 -4.41 18.83
C LEU A 246 7.54 -4.62 20.23
N HIS A 247 7.18 -5.71 20.91
CA HIS A 247 7.61 -5.96 22.27
C HIS A 247 9.12 -6.10 22.38
N ASP A 248 9.71 -6.89 21.50
CA ASP A 248 11.16 -7.03 21.41
C ASP A 248 11.71 -6.19 20.24
N LYS A 249 12.92 -5.67 20.38
CA LYS A 249 13.58 -4.91 19.32
C LYS A 249 13.74 -5.77 18.06
N GLY A 250 12.95 -5.47 17.02
CA GLY A 250 12.88 -6.23 15.77
C GLY A 250 11.81 -7.29 15.73
N GLY A 251 10.96 -7.42 16.77
CA GLY A 251 9.91 -8.41 16.89
C GLY A 251 10.41 -9.80 17.28
N MET A 252 9.52 -10.78 17.23
CA MET A 252 9.86 -12.20 17.46
C MET A 252 10.72 -12.74 16.32
N ASP A 253 11.63 -13.68 16.64
CA ASP A 253 12.36 -14.45 15.65
C ASP A 253 11.46 -15.43 14.86
N ASP A 254 11.98 -16.04 13.79
CA ASP A 254 11.21 -16.93 12.94
C ASP A 254 10.58 -18.12 13.68
N ARG A 255 11.31 -18.72 14.65
CA ARG A 255 10.80 -19.88 15.41
C ARG A 255 9.67 -19.48 16.35
N SER A 256 9.82 -18.36 17.04
CA SER A 256 8.80 -17.77 17.89
C SER A 256 7.56 -17.33 17.09
N LEU A 257 7.75 -16.75 15.89
CA LEU A 257 6.65 -16.41 14.98
C LEU A 257 5.90 -17.65 14.52
N LEU A 258 6.60 -18.73 14.13
CA LEU A 258 5.95 -19.99 13.76
C LEU A 258 5.18 -20.62 14.93
N ALA A 259 5.71 -20.56 16.15
CA ALA A 259 5.03 -21.07 17.33
C ALA A 259 3.79 -20.24 17.70
N ALA A 260 3.86 -18.92 17.58
CA ALA A 260 2.70 -18.05 17.76
C ALA A 260 1.64 -18.28 16.66
N ALA A 261 2.06 -18.42 15.39
CA ALA A 261 1.17 -18.73 14.30
C ALA A 261 0.47 -20.09 14.49
N ASP A 262 1.21 -21.15 14.88
CA ASP A 262 0.66 -22.47 15.21
C ASP A 262 -0.43 -22.38 16.30
N LEU A 263 -0.17 -21.59 17.35
CA LEU A 263 -1.14 -21.35 18.41
C LEU A 263 -2.42 -20.66 17.90
N ALA A 264 -2.30 -19.69 16.98
CA ALA A 264 -3.44 -19.04 16.37
C ALA A 264 -4.21 -19.98 15.44
N CYS A 265 -3.50 -20.78 14.61
CA CYS A 265 -4.09 -21.81 13.75
C CYS A 265 -4.90 -22.83 14.56
N GLN A 266 -4.35 -23.35 15.67
CA GLN A 266 -5.04 -24.28 16.57
C GLN A 266 -6.31 -23.69 17.20
N ARG A 267 -6.41 -22.38 17.30
CA ARG A 267 -7.58 -21.64 17.80
C ARG A 267 -8.49 -21.14 16.67
N GLU A 268 -8.23 -21.55 15.43
CA GLU A 268 -8.99 -21.14 14.23
C GLU A 268 -9.04 -19.61 14.01
N ILE A 269 -8.02 -18.90 14.53
CA ILE A 269 -7.85 -17.46 14.31
C ILE A 269 -6.93 -17.28 13.09
N TYR A 270 -7.47 -17.66 11.93
CA TYR A 270 -6.69 -17.82 10.69
C TYR A 270 -5.99 -16.55 10.23
N ASP A 271 -6.59 -15.39 10.39
CA ASP A 271 -5.95 -14.11 10.05
C ASP A 271 -4.70 -13.84 10.91
N ARG A 272 -4.68 -14.27 12.17
CA ARG A 272 -3.48 -14.18 13.01
C ARG A 272 -2.46 -15.25 12.67
N CYS A 273 -2.91 -16.47 12.35
CA CYS A 273 -2.05 -17.52 11.86
C CYS A 273 -1.29 -17.08 10.59
N ILE A 274 -2.00 -16.67 9.56
CA ILE A 274 -1.44 -16.22 8.27
C ILE A 274 -0.49 -15.04 8.48
N ASN A 275 -1.01 -13.94 9.01
CA ASN A 275 -0.25 -12.70 9.17
C ASN A 275 1.01 -12.85 10.04
N THR A 276 1.00 -13.77 11.02
CA THR A 276 2.17 -14.02 11.87
C THR A 276 3.21 -14.87 11.14
N SER A 277 2.77 -15.94 10.46
CA SER A 277 3.65 -16.81 9.68
C SER A 277 4.28 -16.09 8.48
N GLU A 278 3.57 -15.17 7.83
CA GLU A 278 4.09 -14.38 6.70
C GLU A 278 5.29 -13.49 7.07
N ARG A 279 5.47 -13.19 8.33
CA ARG A 279 6.55 -12.31 8.82
C ARG A 279 7.87 -13.03 9.05
N THR A 280 7.90 -14.36 8.99
CA THR A 280 9.16 -15.12 9.03
C THR A 280 10.06 -14.74 7.83
N LYS A 281 11.35 -14.57 8.08
CA LYS A 281 12.32 -14.12 7.07
C LYS A 281 13.03 -15.27 6.36
N GLY A 282 13.49 -16.25 7.13
CA GLY A 282 14.30 -17.36 6.62
C GLY A 282 13.53 -18.63 6.28
N VAL A 283 12.28 -18.77 6.75
CA VAL A 283 11.48 -19.98 6.58
C VAL A 283 10.06 -19.67 6.09
N ILE A 284 9.45 -20.64 5.42
CA ILE A 284 8.07 -20.53 4.95
C ILE A 284 7.33 -21.78 5.41
N ASP A 285 6.32 -21.65 6.25
CA ASP A 285 5.38 -22.71 6.57
C ASP A 285 4.12 -22.55 5.71
N ALA A 286 4.03 -23.36 4.66
CA ALA A 286 2.90 -23.30 3.72
C ALA A 286 1.57 -23.63 4.40
N LYS A 287 1.55 -24.51 5.40
CA LYS A 287 0.32 -24.90 6.11
C LYS A 287 -0.24 -23.73 6.94
N GLN A 288 0.65 -22.94 7.55
CA GLN A 288 0.26 -21.77 8.32
C GLN A 288 -0.11 -20.57 7.43
N ARG A 289 0.56 -20.41 6.28
CA ARG A 289 0.26 -19.32 5.34
C ARG A 289 -0.99 -19.54 4.50
N PHE A 290 -1.28 -20.82 4.21
CA PHE A 290 -2.41 -21.22 3.38
C PHE A 290 -3.26 -22.28 4.14
N PRO A 291 -3.85 -21.92 5.30
CA PRO A 291 -4.72 -22.84 6.02
C PRO A 291 -5.94 -23.18 5.18
N MET A 292 -6.40 -24.40 5.28
CA MET A 292 -7.57 -24.88 4.54
C MET A 292 -8.75 -25.13 5.49
N PRO A 293 -9.42 -24.07 5.99
CA PRO A 293 -10.61 -24.23 6.81
C PRO A 293 -11.73 -24.93 6.04
N PHE A 294 -12.58 -25.68 6.76
CA PHE A 294 -13.74 -26.37 6.18
C PHE A 294 -13.40 -27.31 5.02
N HIS A 295 -12.22 -27.94 5.04
CA HIS A 295 -11.61 -28.69 3.95
C HIS A 295 -12.60 -29.63 3.23
N ASP A 296 -13.27 -30.54 3.94
CA ASP A 296 -14.18 -31.52 3.33
C ASP A 296 -15.39 -30.86 2.67
N THR A 297 -15.88 -29.76 3.27
CA THR A 297 -17.01 -29.01 2.72
C THR A 297 -16.61 -28.26 1.45
N VAL A 298 -15.45 -27.61 1.45
CA VAL A 298 -14.92 -26.90 0.28
C VAL A 298 -14.67 -27.89 -0.85
N LEU A 299 -13.99 -29.01 -0.60
CA LEU A 299 -13.74 -30.01 -1.64
C LEU A 299 -15.03 -30.52 -2.27
N ARG A 300 -15.99 -30.98 -1.46
CA ARG A 300 -17.26 -31.50 -1.96
C ARG A 300 -18.02 -30.47 -2.76
N LYS A 301 -18.18 -29.24 -2.23
CA LYS A 301 -18.95 -28.19 -2.90
C LYS A 301 -18.27 -27.69 -4.17
N SER A 302 -16.95 -27.62 -4.19
CA SER A 302 -16.22 -27.26 -5.40
C SER A 302 -16.40 -28.33 -6.51
N GLN A 303 -16.35 -29.62 -6.14
CA GLN A 303 -16.60 -30.72 -7.07
C GLN A 303 -18.04 -30.69 -7.61
N ASP A 304 -19.05 -30.42 -6.76
CA ASP A 304 -20.46 -30.33 -7.15
C ASP A 304 -20.69 -29.33 -8.30
N ILE A 305 -19.89 -28.24 -8.34
CA ILE A 305 -20.03 -27.15 -9.32
C ILE A 305 -18.89 -27.10 -10.37
N GLY A 306 -17.99 -28.08 -10.37
CA GLY A 306 -16.87 -28.15 -11.30
C GLY A 306 -15.84 -27.03 -11.12
N LEU A 307 -15.69 -26.47 -9.91
CA LEU A 307 -14.73 -25.41 -9.58
C LEU A 307 -13.49 -26.01 -8.91
N ASP A 308 -12.30 -25.48 -9.25
CA ASP A 308 -11.06 -25.86 -8.56
C ASP A 308 -11.11 -25.42 -7.10
N PRO A 309 -10.94 -26.31 -6.11
CA PRO A 309 -10.89 -25.98 -4.69
C PRO A 309 -9.83 -24.93 -4.36
N ALA A 310 -8.70 -24.89 -5.07
CA ALA A 310 -7.65 -23.89 -4.86
C ALA A 310 -8.16 -22.46 -5.14
N TYR A 311 -9.05 -22.30 -6.12
CA TYR A 311 -9.68 -21.02 -6.42
C TYR A 311 -10.58 -20.56 -5.26
N VAL A 312 -11.32 -21.49 -4.66
CA VAL A 312 -12.17 -21.18 -3.48
C VAL A 312 -11.32 -20.74 -2.30
N TYR A 313 -10.21 -21.45 -2.03
CA TYR A 313 -9.28 -21.07 -0.96
C TYR A 313 -8.58 -19.72 -1.21
N GLY A 314 -8.39 -19.34 -2.47
CA GLY A 314 -7.88 -18.02 -2.82
C GLY A 314 -8.87 -16.87 -2.52
N LEU A 315 -10.16 -17.19 -2.30
CA LEU A 315 -11.22 -16.21 -1.97
C LEU A 315 -11.55 -16.17 -0.47
N ILE A 316 -11.30 -17.25 0.29
CA ILE A 316 -11.54 -17.35 1.73
C ILE A 316 -10.39 -16.69 2.49
#